data_ad671fc08c81f44dacd1e486fb70ae1a
#
_entry.id   ad671fc08c81f44dacd1e486fb70ae1a
#
_cell.length_a   1.000
_cell.length_b   1.000
_cell.length_c   1.000
_cell.angle_alpha   90.00
_cell.angle_beta   90.00
_cell.angle_gamma   90.00
#
_symmetry.space_group_name_H-M   'P 1'
#
loop_
_entity.id
_entity.type
_entity.pdbx_description
1 polymer ?
#
loop_
_entity_poly.entity_id
_entity_poly.type
_entity_poly.pdbx_seq_one_letter_code
_entity_poly.pdbx_strand_id
1 'polypeptide(L)'
;MLLLCSDAWATLSYKTYRGTGAYPSMPYYGTGQLYYPTVLSTGTVANINYNWGGGYVLDSGRQEQVIVNFYGYITIPGSGSQTIYFYSASDDGFYLRVNNSTVINSWVEQGVSYYNGSGSIVLQGGQSYYIDAWMYENGGGAAAMLYWNTGSGITVVPSSALTTTMPAGSGGGGSYTSNITNTQQNNITANRNRTTALANGNEIYIDQVGNNNTTTITQKGNNNKITGTTQQTATISGNSNSTTIRQNSGTGKNLIDLNVTGTGSNTLNLNQGYLSDGTLSGNQLGNNYQKVDVQGNNNSLTTQQNRDVGTAGNYMEHTVIGNYNSIASTQSGDNKLLFNSITGNNNTVSTTQSGTGAQHYIDLTLNGNGNSATVNQSGTTQNKATIVINNLGGSAGVDLTQTGGQTYNITTNCVTLGGCGTTTVSQGN
;
A
#
# COMPACT_ATOMS: atom_id res chain seq x y z
N MET A 1 -18.44 44.40 4.68
CA MET A 1 -18.65 43.19 3.87
C MET A 1 -18.16 42.03 4.74
N LEU A 2 -19.11 41.42 5.48
CA LEU A 2 -18.82 40.32 6.40
C LEU A 2 -18.68 39.07 5.56
N LEU A 3 -17.49 38.51 5.44
CA LEU A 3 -17.27 37.15 4.92
C LEU A 3 -17.85 36.20 5.94
N LEU A 4 -19.03 35.65 5.69
CA LEU A 4 -19.51 34.48 6.38
C LEU A 4 -18.63 33.30 5.96
N CYS A 5 -17.65 32.96 6.80
CA CYS A 5 -16.99 31.67 6.72
C CYS A 5 -18.08 30.64 7.06
N SER A 6 -18.59 29.94 6.08
CA SER A 6 -19.44 28.78 6.33
C SER A 6 -18.56 27.73 7.01
N ASP A 7 -18.80 27.52 8.30
CA ASP A 7 -18.25 26.37 9.02
C ASP A 7 -18.67 25.12 8.24
N ALA A 8 -17.74 24.57 7.46
CA ALA A 8 -17.93 23.24 6.89
C ALA A 8 -17.99 22.27 8.06
N TRP A 9 -19.19 21.75 8.33
CA TRP A 9 -19.42 20.79 9.40
C TRP A 9 -18.48 19.60 9.18
N ALA A 10 -17.63 19.33 10.14
CA ALA A 10 -16.77 18.17 10.14
C ALA A 10 -17.64 16.91 10.06
N THR A 11 -17.35 16.01 9.11
CA THR A 11 -18.24 14.89 8.76
C THR A 11 -17.45 13.67 8.32
N LEU A 12 -18.06 12.48 8.45
CA LEU A 12 -17.64 11.26 7.76
C LEU A 12 -18.59 10.97 6.59
N SER A 13 -18.07 10.35 5.54
CA SER A 13 -18.91 9.73 4.51
C SER A 13 -19.46 8.40 5.00
N TYR A 14 -20.64 8.02 4.52
CA TYR A 14 -21.16 6.67 4.72
C TYR A 14 -21.70 6.05 3.44
N LYS A 15 -21.76 4.73 3.45
CA LYS A 15 -22.49 3.89 2.52
C LYS A 15 -23.28 2.85 3.27
N THR A 16 -24.51 2.59 2.85
CA THR A 16 -25.29 1.49 3.36
C THR A 16 -25.42 0.39 2.29
N TYR A 17 -25.44 -0.84 2.72
CA TYR A 17 -25.52 -2.01 1.86
C TYR A 17 -26.60 -2.96 2.37
N ARG A 18 -27.15 -3.76 1.47
CA ARG A 18 -28.05 -4.84 1.86
C ARG A 18 -27.22 -6.00 2.43
N GLY A 19 -27.45 -6.34 3.68
CA GLY A 19 -26.98 -7.58 4.29
C GLY A 19 -27.70 -8.80 3.70
N THR A 20 -27.02 -9.93 3.66
CA THR A 20 -27.58 -11.20 3.20
C THR A 20 -27.37 -12.26 4.28
N GLY A 21 -28.44 -12.55 5.05
CA GLY A 21 -28.42 -13.61 6.07
C GLY A 21 -27.92 -13.21 7.46
N ALA A 22 -28.02 -14.15 8.38
CA ALA A 22 -27.83 -13.96 9.82
C ALA A 22 -26.40 -13.60 10.26
N TYR A 23 -25.39 -13.81 9.42
CA TYR A 23 -23.99 -13.46 9.65
C TYR A 23 -23.39 -12.94 8.36
N PRO A 24 -23.45 -11.64 8.10
CA PRO A 24 -22.75 -11.12 6.95
C PRO A 24 -21.24 -11.36 7.13
N SER A 25 -20.60 -11.89 6.10
CA SER A 25 -19.17 -12.05 6.09
C SER A 25 -18.49 -10.70 6.36
N MET A 26 -17.37 -10.69 7.07
CA MET A 26 -16.61 -9.47 7.29
C MET A 26 -16.27 -8.80 5.94
N PRO A 27 -16.35 -7.47 5.86
CA PRO A 27 -16.12 -6.73 4.61
C PRO A 27 -14.72 -6.91 4.02
N TYR A 28 -13.79 -7.39 4.80
CA TYR A 28 -12.41 -7.66 4.38
C TYR A 28 -12.06 -9.14 4.54
N TYR A 29 -12.20 -9.91 3.48
CA TYR A 29 -11.36 -11.08 3.30
C TYR A 29 -9.98 -10.60 2.82
N GLY A 30 -8.90 -11.25 3.20
CA GLY A 30 -7.51 -10.90 2.91
C GLY A 30 -7.14 -10.65 1.43
N THR A 31 -8.14 -10.55 0.57
CA THR A 31 -8.06 -10.20 -0.86
C THR A 31 -8.44 -8.75 -1.16
N GLY A 32 -8.85 -7.93 -0.17
CA GLY A 32 -9.26 -6.54 -0.38
C GLY A 32 -10.57 -6.35 -1.18
N GLN A 33 -11.31 -7.41 -1.48
CA GLN A 33 -12.59 -7.32 -2.18
C GLN A 33 -13.74 -7.08 -1.20
N LEU A 34 -14.52 -6.01 -1.47
CA LEU A 34 -15.81 -5.79 -0.82
C LEU A 34 -16.81 -6.85 -1.25
N TYR A 35 -17.34 -7.59 -0.28
CA TYR A 35 -18.32 -8.67 -0.53
C TYR A 35 -19.73 -8.17 -0.85
N TYR A 36 -20.02 -6.86 -0.68
CA TYR A 36 -21.37 -6.31 -0.79
C TYR A 36 -21.54 -5.45 -2.05
N PRO A 37 -22.09 -6.00 -3.14
CA PRO A 37 -22.16 -5.30 -4.43
C PRO A 37 -23.27 -4.25 -4.51
N THR A 38 -24.27 -4.26 -3.63
CA THR A 38 -25.46 -3.41 -3.75
C THR A 38 -25.45 -2.31 -2.70
N VAL A 39 -25.07 -1.09 -3.11
CA VAL A 39 -25.22 0.12 -2.30
C VAL A 39 -26.68 0.53 -2.28
N LEU A 40 -27.24 0.75 -1.07
CA LEU A 40 -28.61 1.23 -0.86
C LEU A 40 -28.67 2.75 -0.81
N SER A 41 -27.76 3.36 -0.03
CA SER A 41 -27.67 4.82 0.09
C SER A 41 -26.23 5.27 0.37
N THR A 42 -26.00 6.56 0.17
CA THR A 42 -24.73 7.23 0.51
C THR A 42 -25.02 8.61 1.08
N GLY A 43 -24.16 9.10 1.96
CA GLY A 43 -24.31 10.42 2.53
C GLY A 43 -23.15 10.77 3.46
N THR A 44 -23.39 11.73 4.35
CA THR A 44 -22.43 12.16 5.35
C THR A 44 -23.06 12.21 6.75
N VAL A 45 -22.26 11.96 7.77
CA VAL A 45 -22.65 12.01 9.18
C VAL A 45 -21.65 12.84 9.97
N ALA A 46 -22.11 13.54 11.00
CA ALA A 46 -21.23 14.37 11.83
C ALA A 46 -20.22 13.52 12.62
N ASN A 47 -20.65 12.37 13.13
CA ASN A 47 -19.84 11.39 13.84
C ASN A 47 -20.56 10.03 13.84
N ILE A 48 -19.97 9.02 14.47
CA ILE A 48 -20.60 7.70 14.65
C ILE A 48 -21.15 7.67 16.08
N ASN A 49 -22.41 8.07 16.24
CA ASN A 49 -23.09 8.09 17.54
C ASN A 49 -24.61 7.93 17.34
N TYR A 50 -24.99 6.73 16.93
CA TYR A 50 -26.35 6.41 16.55
C TYR A 50 -26.92 5.24 17.36
N ASN A 51 -28.15 5.42 17.81
CA ASN A 51 -29.00 4.34 18.29
C ASN A 51 -30.35 4.47 17.59
N TRP A 52 -30.56 3.67 16.57
CA TRP A 52 -31.79 3.67 15.77
C TRP A 52 -32.90 2.84 16.42
N GLY A 53 -32.55 1.95 17.39
CA GLY A 53 -33.50 0.97 17.92
C GLY A 53 -34.10 0.16 16.78
N GLY A 54 -35.42 -0.04 16.77
CA GLY A 54 -36.14 -0.68 15.65
C GLY A 54 -36.43 0.27 14.48
N GLY A 55 -35.74 1.40 14.36
CA GLY A 55 -35.92 2.37 13.27
C GLY A 55 -35.07 2.07 12.03
N TYR A 56 -35.25 2.91 11.01
CA TYR A 56 -34.41 2.81 9.79
C TYR A 56 -32.98 3.20 10.06
N VAL A 57 -32.04 2.40 9.57
CA VAL A 57 -30.59 2.64 9.69
C VAL A 57 -30.17 3.63 8.62
N LEU A 58 -29.91 4.88 9.01
CA LEU A 58 -29.61 5.98 8.10
C LEU A 58 -30.67 6.06 6.96
N ASP A 59 -30.23 6.39 5.76
CA ASP A 59 -31.13 6.46 4.57
C ASP A 59 -31.23 5.14 3.79
N SER A 60 -30.95 4.01 4.45
CA SER A 60 -30.97 2.68 3.80
C SER A 60 -32.37 2.22 3.38
N GLY A 61 -33.43 2.80 3.95
CA GLY A 61 -34.82 2.31 3.83
C GLY A 61 -35.06 0.97 4.53
N ARG A 62 -34.15 0.52 5.41
CA ARG A 62 -34.21 -0.78 6.08
C ARG A 62 -33.98 -0.63 7.58
N GLN A 63 -34.62 -1.47 8.34
CA GLN A 63 -34.48 -1.61 9.80
C GLN A 63 -33.51 -2.74 10.15
N GLU A 64 -33.54 -3.80 9.34
CA GLU A 64 -32.80 -5.04 9.52
C GLU A 64 -32.02 -5.43 8.26
N GLN A 65 -31.04 -6.32 8.41
CA GLN A 65 -30.17 -6.80 7.34
C GLN A 65 -29.52 -5.64 6.58
N VAL A 66 -28.88 -4.75 7.32
CA VAL A 66 -28.18 -3.58 6.82
C VAL A 66 -26.73 -3.62 7.26
N ILE A 67 -25.87 -3.23 6.35
CA ILE A 67 -24.45 -3.01 6.63
C ILE A 67 -24.15 -1.55 6.36
N VAL A 68 -23.44 -0.90 7.27
CA VAL A 68 -23.00 0.49 7.14
C VAL A 68 -21.48 0.55 7.14
N ASN A 69 -20.93 1.26 6.18
CA ASN A 69 -19.54 1.67 6.18
C ASN A 69 -19.46 3.18 6.41
N PHE A 70 -18.77 3.60 7.46
CA PHE A 70 -18.40 4.98 7.74
C PHE A 70 -16.92 5.16 7.41
N TYR A 71 -16.57 6.16 6.61
CA TYR A 71 -15.18 6.36 6.18
C TYR A 71 -14.84 7.84 6.00
N GLY A 72 -13.56 8.13 6.17
CA GLY A 72 -13.01 9.48 6.08
C GLY A 72 -11.70 9.60 6.84
N TYR A 73 -11.49 10.72 7.50
CA TYR A 73 -10.25 10.96 8.24
C TYR A 73 -10.56 11.38 9.68
N ILE A 74 -9.71 10.94 10.59
CA ILE A 74 -9.73 11.31 12.00
C ILE A 74 -8.44 12.05 12.36
N THR A 75 -8.55 13.24 12.94
CA THR A 75 -7.40 14.01 13.42
C THR A 75 -7.16 13.72 14.91
N ILE A 76 -5.94 13.29 15.22
CA ILE A 76 -5.57 12.99 16.61
C ILE A 76 -5.15 14.28 17.31
N PRO A 77 -5.71 14.61 18.47
CA PRO A 77 -5.36 15.84 19.20
C PRO A 77 -3.95 15.77 19.78
N GLY A 78 -3.40 16.94 20.17
CA GLY A 78 -2.10 17.05 20.81
C GLY A 78 -0.92 16.94 19.86
N SER A 79 0.23 16.47 20.36
CA SER A 79 1.48 16.37 19.62
C SER A 79 2.29 15.15 20.09
N GLY A 80 3.22 14.70 19.25
CA GLY A 80 4.06 13.54 19.56
C GLY A 80 3.33 12.19 19.44
N SER A 81 4.04 11.12 19.73
CA SER A 81 3.52 9.74 19.65
C SER A 81 2.64 9.46 20.87
N GLN A 82 1.42 8.97 20.63
CA GLN A 82 0.42 8.68 21.67
C GLN A 82 -0.27 7.34 21.39
N THR A 83 -0.62 6.60 22.43
CA THR A 83 -1.52 5.47 22.31
C THR A 83 -2.95 5.95 22.42
N ILE A 84 -3.71 5.75 21.36
CA ILE A 84 -5.14 6.06 21.29
C ILE A 84 -5.92 4.77 21.50
N TYR A 85 -6.83 4.78 22.45
CA TYR A 85 -7.75 3.68 22.71
C TYR A 85 -9.08 3.99 22.04
N PHE A 86 -9.60 3.04 21.28
CA PHE A 86 -10.92 3.12 20.66
C PHE A 86 -11.87 2.10 21.28
N TYR A 87 -13.15 2.48 21.36
CA TYR A 87 -14.21 1.63 21.87
C TYR A 87 -15.44 1.77 20.98
N SER A 88 -16.19 0.68 20.82
CA SER A 88 -17.50 0.71 20.17
C SER A 88 -18.60 0.30 21.12
N ALA A 89 -19.80 0.84 20.91
CA ALA A 89 -21.05 0.27 21.39
C ALA A 89 -21.93 0.05 20.17
N SER A 90 -22.27 -1.18 19.88
CA SER A 90 -22.97 -1.55 18.65
C SER A 90 -23.99 -2.66 18.86
N ASP A 91 -24.97 -2.65 17.99
CA ASP A 91 -25.99 -3.65 17.79
C ASP A 91 -26.20 -3.79 16.27
N ASP A 92 -25.79 -4.81 15.60
CA ASP A 92 -24.97 -5.95 16.05
C ASP A 92 -23.45 -5.65 16.01
N GLY A 93 -22.76 -6.20 14.99
CA GLY A 93 -21.31 -6.22 14.91
C GLY A 93 -20.67 -4.90 14.50
N PHE A 94 -19.44 -4.67 15.00
CA PHE A 94 -18.64 -3.50 14.70
C PHE A 94 -17.19 -3.86 14.34
N TYR A 95 -16.66 -3.19 13.35
CA TYR A 95 -15.28 -3.36 12.90
C TYR A 95 -14.66 -2.00 12.63
N LEU A 96 -13.48 -1.75 13.14
CA LEU A 96 -12.77 -0.47 12.94
C LEU A 96 -11.36 -0.70 12.44
N ARG A 97 -11.01 0.02 11.38
CA ARG A 97 -9.62 0.23 10.98
C ARG A 97 -9.25 1.71 11.11
N VAL A 98 -8.05 1.95 11.57
CA VAL A 98 -7.41 3.26 11.58
C VAL A 98 -6.03 3.12 10.97
N ASN A 99 -5.70 3.97 10.01
CA ASN A 99 -4.41 3.91 9.29
C ASN A 99 -4.11 2.49 8.76
N ASN A 100 -5.11 1.86 8.13
CA ASN A 100 -5.08 0.50 7.59
C ASN A 100 -4.84 -0.64 8.61
N SER A 101 -4.71 -0.34 9.88
CA SER A 101 -4.58 -1.34 10.95
C SER A 101 -5.93 -1.64 11.56
N THR A 102 -6.26 -2.92 11.77
CA THR A 102 -7.46 -3.31 12.52
C THR A 102 -7.30 -2.93 13.98
N VAL A 103 -8.23 -2.13 14.49
CA VAL A 103 -8.24 -1.65 15.89
C VAL A 103 -9.35 -2.31 16.68
N ILE A 104 -10.56 -2.42 16.12
CA ILE A 104 -11.67 -3.14 16.72
C ILE A 104 -12.13 -4.23 15.77
N ASN A 105 -12.32 -5.43 16.30
CA ASN A 105 -12.96 -6.53 15.62
C ASN A 105 -13.98 -7.20 16.57
N SER A 106 -15.19 -6.67 16.58
CA SER A 106 -16.34 -7.18 17.32
C SER A 106 -17.47 -7.51 16.33
N TRP A 107 -17.12 -8.29 15.29
CA TRP A 107 -18.04 -8.65 14.20
C TRP A 107 -18.86 -9.90 14.56
N VAL A 108 -19.76 -9.72 15.52
CA VAL A 108 -20.61 -10.79 16.08
C VAL A 108 -22.02 -10.26 16.32
N GLU A 109 -23.02 -11.16 16.37
CA GLU A 109 -24.37 -10.80 16.83
C GLU A 109 -24.33 -10.45 18.32
N GLN A 110 -24.78 -9.25 18.65
CA GLN A 110 -24.75 -8.73 20.01
C GLN A 110 -25.72 -7.55 20.16
N GLY A 111 -26.34 -7.44 21.32
CA GLY A 111 -27.08 -6.24 21.67
C GLY A 111 -26.15 -5.10 22.09
N VAL A 112 -26.63 -3.86 21.93
CA VAL A 112 -25.87 -2.69 22.32
C VAL A 112 -25.50 -2.72 23.80
N SER A 113 -24.21 -2.64 24.10
CA SER A 113 -23.70 -2.49 25.45
C SER A 113 -22.49 -1.53 25.45
N TYR A 114 -22.20 -0.94 26.63
CA TYR A 114 -21.04 -0.06 26.74
C TYR A 114 -19.75 -0.82 26.42
N TYR A 115 -19.09 -0.40 25.34
CA TYR A 115 -17.77 -0.86 24.94
C TYR A 115 -17.70 -2.37 24.63
N ASN A 116 -18.70 -2.88 23.88
CA ASN A 116 -18.70 -4.26 23.41
C ASN A 116 -17.58 -4.57 22.38
N GLY A 117 -16.87 -3.54 21.90
CA GLY A 117 -15.63 -3.66 21.15
C GLY A 117 -14.59 -2.67 21.62
N SER A 118 -13.31 -3.06 21.66
CA SER A 118 -12.21 -2.16 22.04
C SER A 118 -10.88 -2.54 21.40
N GLY A 119 -9.99 -1.56 21.27
CA GLY A 119 -8.63 -1.74 20.80
C GLY A 119 -7.80 -0.47 20.90
N SER A 120 -6.53 -0.55 20.59
CA SER A 120 -5.63 0.61 20.64
C SER A 120 -4.64 0.62 19.48
N ILE A 121 -4.15 1.82 19.19
CA ILE A 121 -3.14 2.04 18.17
C ILE A 121 -2.26 3.23 18.56
N VAL A 122 -0.97 3.16 18.21
CA VAL A 122 -0.04 4.27 18.42
C VAL A 122 -0.11 5.20 17.20
N LEU A 123 -0.45 6.46 17.43
CA LEU A 123 -0.59 7.50 16.40
C LEU A 123 0.13 8.78 16.82
N GLN A 124 0.41 9.66 15.87
CA GLN A 124 1.00 10.97 16.14
C GLN A 124 -0.10 12.02 16.36
N GLY A 125 0.00 12.77 17.45
CA GLY A 125 -0.86 13.91 17.71
C GLY A 125 -0.68 15.01 16.66
N GLY A 126 -1.77 15.72 16.36
CA GLY A 126 -1.83 16.71 15.30
C GLY A 126 -1.96 16.13 13.87
N GLN A 127 -1.93 14.80 13.73
CA GLN A 127 -2.02 14.13 12.43
C GLN A 127 -3.42 13.59 12.16
N SER A 128 -3.77 13.51 10.88
CA SER A 128 -5.01 12.90 10.42
C SER A 128 -4.74 11.55 9.79
N TYR A 129 -5.57 10.58 10.11
CA TYR A 129 -5.47 9.20 9.63
C TYR A 129 -6.77 8.76 8.98
N TYR A 130 -6.67 7.94 7.94
CA TYR A 130 -7.87 7.34 7.37
C TYR A 130 -8.53 6.44 8.40
N ILE A 131 -9.85 6.63 8.55
CA ILE A 131 -10.71 5.81 9.39
C ILE A 131 -11.74 5.10 8.53
N ASP A 132 -11.98 3.84 8.83
CA ASP A 132 -12.86 2.93 8.11
C ASP A 132 -13.56 2.04 9.13
N ALA A 133 -14.82 2.39 9.44
CA ALA A 133 -15.64 1.72 10.43
C ALA A 133 -16.82 1.04 9.73
N TRP A 134 -17.10 -0.18 10.14
CA TRP A 134 -18.19 -0.99 9.63
C TRP A 134 -19.09 -1.46 10.76
N MET A 135 -20.36 -1.47 10.51
CA MET A 135 -21.40 -2.00 11.38
C MET A 135 -22.35 -2.86 10.57
N TYR A 136 -22.83 -3.95 11.11
CA TYR A 136 -23.98 -4.63 10.56
C TYR A 136 -25.10 -4.74 11.58
N GLU A 137 -26.32 -4.78 11.06
CA GLU A 137 -27.55 -5.07 11.75
C GLU A 137 -28.22 -6.27 11.06
N ASN A 138 -28.48 -7.32 11.83
CA ASN A 138 -29.17 -8.52 11.33
C ASN A 138 -30.67 -8.49 11.63
N GLY A 139 -31.03 -8.16 12.85
CA GLY A 139 -32.42 -8.06 13.30
C GLY A 139 -32.56 -7.61 14.74
N GLY A 140 -33.63 -6.87 15.01
CA GLY A 140 -33.91 -6.32 16.34
C GLY A 140 -33.67 -4.83 16.44
N GLY A 141 -32.78 -4.42 17.33
CA GLY A 141 -32.39 -3.02 17.49
C GLY A 141 -31.07 -2.73 16.80
N ALA A 142 -30.92 -1.58 16.18
CA ALA A 142 -29.70 -1.16 15.52
C ALA A 142 -28.99 -0.02 16.24
N ALA A 143 -27.67 -0.11 16.45
CA ALA A 143 -26.85 0.95 17.02
C ALA A 143 -25.40 0.92 16.52
N ALA A 144 -24.79 2.09 16.38
CA ALA A 144 -23.37 2.27 16.10
C ALA A 144 -22.83 3.50 16.81
N MET A 145 -21.91 3.31 17.75
CA MET A 145 -21.25 4.39 18.48
C MET A 145 -19.77 4.13 18.52
N LEU A 146 -18.97 5.17 18.28
CA LEU A 146 -17.53 5.12 18.34
C LEU A 146 -17.00 6.12 19.36
N TYR A 147 -16.21 5.61 20.29
CA TYR A 147 -15.58 6.37 21.35
C TYR A 147 -14.05 6.27 21.23
N TRP A 148 -13.37 7.22 21.80
CA TRP A 148 -11.94 7.20 21.99
C TRP A 148 -11.50 7.66 23.37
N ASN A 149 -10.27 7.31 23.74
CA ASN A 149 -9.56 7.90 24.86
C ASN A 149 -8.18 8.36 24.38
N THR A 150 -7.96 9.65 24.41
CA THR A 150 -6.71 10.33 24.03
C THR A 150 -5.90 10.80 25.26
N GLY A 151 -6.19 10.22 26.44
CA GLY A 151 -5.57 10.59 27.71
C GLY A 151 -6.47 11.40 28.68
N SER A 152 -7.63 11.89 28.21
CA SER A 152 -8.55 12.71 28.99
C SER A 152 -9.86 12.01 29.41
N GLY A 153 -9.88 10.67 29.30
CA GLY A 153 -11.07 9.85 29.51
C GLY A 153 -11.77 9.45 28.23
N ILE A 154 -12.78 8.58 28.37
CA ILE A 154 -13.51 8.02 27.23
C ILE A 154 -14.63 8.99 26.83
N THR A 155 -14.64 9.41 25.58
CA THR A 155 -15.68 10.28 25.00
C THR A 155 -16.05 9.78 23.59
N VAL A 156 -17.25 10.14 23.11
CA VAL A 156 -17.58 9.95 21.68
C VAL A 156 -16.56 10.69 20.85
N VAL A 157 -16.11 10.08 19.76
CA VAL A 157 -15.24 10.77 18.79
C VAL A 157 -15.98 12.01 18.27
N PRO A 158 -15.49 13.22 18.58
CA PRO A 158 -16.22 14.44 18.23
C PRO A 158 -16.17 14.71 16.73
N SER A 159 -17.22 15.33 16.21
CA SER A 159 -17.28 15.72 14.80
C SER A 159 -16.11 16.62 14.38
N SER A 160 -15.62 17.47 15.29
CA SER A 160 -14.47 18.35 15.02
C SER A 160 -13.16 17.60 14.75
N ALA A 161 -13.08 16.32 15.12
CA ALA A 161 -11.94 15.46 14.81
C ALA A 161 -12.11 14.70 13.48
N LEU A 162 -13.25 14.82 12.82
CA LEU A 162 -13.61 14.00 11.66
C LEU A 162 -13.78 14.85 10.40
N THR A 163 -13.41 14.30 9.23
CA THR A 163 -13.62 14.96 7.94
C THR A 163 -13.72 13.95 6.80
N THR A 164 -14.50 14.25 5.77
CA THR A 164 -14.62 13.44 4.55
C THR A 164 -13.38 13.51 3.66
N THR A 165 -12.66 14.62 3.74
CA THR A 165 -11.43 14.86 2.97
C THR A 165 -10.26 15.02 3.92
N MET A 166 -9.09 14.62 3.50
CA MET A 166 -7.88 14.91 4.28
C MET A 166 -7.74 16.43 4.45
N PRO A 167 -7.71 16.95 5.69
CA PRO A 167 -7.60 18.40 5.90
C PRO A 167 -6.38 18.97 5.20
N ALA A 168 -6.54 20.07 4.47
CA ALA A 168 -5.42 20.80 3.88
C ALA A 168 -4.50 21.28 5.02
N GLY A 169 -3.27 20.81 5.07
CA GLY A 169 -2.31 21.11 6.15
C GLY A 169 -2.31 20.13 7.33
N SER A 170 -3.23 19.17 7.41
CA SER A 170 -3.14 18.05 8.34
C SER A 170 -2.41 16.83 7.74
N GLY A 171 -2.07 16.89 6.47
CA GLY A 171 -0.74 16.55 6.05
C GLY A 171 0.18 17.53 6.77
N GLY A 172 0.54 17.23 8.00
CA GLY A 172 1.18 18.20 8.85
C GLY A 172 2.34 18.85 8.14
N GLY A 173 2.42 20.16 8.20
CA GLY A 173 3.68 20.90 8.06
C GLY A 173 4.69 20.58 9.16
N GLY A 174 4.58 19.47 9.85
CA GLY A 174 5.58 18.67 10.45
C GLY A 174 6.00 17.68 9.39
N SER A 175 7.17 17.92 8.77
CA SER A 175 7.93 16.93 8.06
C SER A 175 7.18 15.60 7.86
N TYR A 176 6.34 15.46 6.79
CA TYR A 176 6.13 14.16 6.22
C TYR A 176 7.49 13.69 5.73
N THR A 177 8.24 13.20 6.64
CA THR A 177 9.11 12.16 6.30
C THR A 177 8.17 11.03 5.88
N SER A 178 8.07 10.72 4.60
CA SER A 178 7.82 9.35 4.18
C SER A 178 8.96 8.59 4.85
N ASN A 179 8.78 8.28 6.13
CA ASN A 179 9.83 7.63 6.87
C ASN A 179 9.72 6.17 6.47
N ILE A 180 10.76 5.69 5.84
CA ILE A 180 11.06 4.26 5.83
C ILE A 180 10.72 3.77 7.23
N THR A 181 9.73 2.89 7.36
CA THR A 181 9.34 2.35 8.66
C THR A 181 10.55 1.65 9.30
N ASN A 182 10.60 1.54 10.61
CA ASN A 182 11.67 0.78 11.28
C ASN A 182 11.80 -0.64 10.72
N THR A 183 10.69 -1.27 10.39
CA THR A 183 10.69 -2.61 9.75
C THR A 183 11.33 -2.58 8.38
N GLN A 184 10.97 -1.63 7.53
CA GLN A 184 11.59 -1.45 6.21
C GLN A 184 13.09 -1.13 6.33
N GLN A 185 13.46 -0.24 7.26
CA GLN A 185 14.88 0.09 7.51
C GLN A 185 15.68 -1.12 7.99
N ASN A 186 15.11 -1.95 8.85
CA ASN A 186 15.74 -3.19 9.30
C ASN A 186 15.91 -4.17 8.14
N ASN A 187 14.89 -4.32 7.28
CA ASN A 187 14.95 -5.18 6.10
C ASN A 187 16.02 -4.69 5.09
N ILE A 188 16.07 -3.38 4.82
CA ILE A 188 17.10 -2.77 3.96
C ILE A 188 18.49 -3.10 4.51
N THR A 189 18.70 -2.86 5.80
CA THR A 189 19.99 -3.08 6.47
C THR A 189 20.37 -4.56 6.41
N ALA A 190 19.46 -5.46 6.77
CA ALA A 190 19.69 -6.89 6.74
C ALA A 190 20.04 -7.39 5.33
N ASN A 191 19.27 -7.00 4.31
CA ASN A 191 19.47 -7.46 2.95
C ASN A 191 20.71 -6.83 2.28
N ARG A 192 21.04 -5.59 2.59
CA ARG A 192 22.32 -4.98 2.16
C ARG A 192 23.51 -5.69 2.81
N ASN A 193 23.43 -6.02 4.09
CA ASN A 193 24.47 -6.81 4.78
C ASN A 193 24.60 -8.20 4.17
N ARG A 194 23.49 -8.90 3.88
CA ARG A 194 23.52 -10.17 3.15
C ARG A 194 24.21 -10.04 1.81
N THR A 195 23.88 -9.00 1.04
CA THR A 195 24.47 -8.76 -0.28
C THR A 195 25.96 -8.53 -0.17
N THR A 196 26.43 -7.71 0.74
CA THR A 196 27.86 -7.44 0.94
C THR A 196 28.63 -8.63 1.58
N ALA A 197 27.93 -9.51 2.28
CA ALA A 197 28.53 -10.69 2.92
C ALA A 197 28.56 -11.92 2.01
N LEU A 198 28.06 -11.85 0.75
CA LEU A 198 28.10 -12.99 -0.18
C LEU A 198 29.53 -13.53 -0.32
N ALA A 199 29.66 -14.85 -0.40
CA ALA A 199 30.92 -15.49 -0.73
C ALA A 199 31.38 -15.09 -2.14
N ASN A 200 32.67 -15.19 -2.41
CA ASN A 200 33.19 -14.99 -3.75
C ASN A 200 32.73 -16.17 -4.64
N GLY A 201 32.34 -15.84 -5.84
CA GLY A 201 31.79 -16.77 -6.82
C GLY A 201 30.36 -16.42 -7.19
N ASN A 202 29.94 -16.91 -8.34
CA ASN A 202 28.56 -16.77 -8.82
C ASN A 202 27.77 -17.99 -8.33
N GLU A 203 26.62 -17.73 -7.71
CA GLU A 203 25.75 -18.78 -7.17
C GLU A 203 24.33 -18.66 -7.74
N ILE A 204 23.77 -19.77 -8.17
CA ILE A 204 22.41 -19.86 -8.70
C ILE A 204 21.69 -21.01 -8.00
N TYR A 205 20.61 -20.68 -7.29
CA TYR A 205 19.72 -21.64 -6.66
C TYR A 205 18.30 -21.42 -7.15
N ILE A 206 17.89 -22.18 -8.18
CA ILE A 206 16.57 -22.08 -8.81
C ILE A 206 15.98 -23.47 -8.96
N ASP A 207 14.75 -23.63 -8.51
CA ASP A 207 13.89 -24.77 -8.76
C ASP A 207 12.78 -24.37 -9.73
N GLN A 208 12.75 -25.01 -10.88
CA GLN A 208 11.79 -24.72 -11.94
C GLN A 208 10.82 -25.89 -12.10
N VAL A 209 9.53 -25.63 -11.87
CA VAL A 209 8.47 -26.64 -11.85
C VAL A 209 7.37 -26.27 -12.86
N GLY A 210 6.93 -27.24 -13.66
CA GLY A 210 5.87 -27.07 -14.65
C GLY A 210 6.39 -27.15 -16.08
N ASN A 211 5.49 -26.86 -17.04
CA ASN A 211 5.77 -27.09 -18.47
C ASN A 211 6.17 -25.79 -19.18
N ASN A 212 7.06 -25.92 -20.17
CA ASN A 212 7.44 -24.84 -21.10
C ASN A 212 8.00 -23.58 -20.41
N ASN A 213 8.54 -23.69 -19.20
CA ASN A 213 9.22 -22.57 -18.58
C ASN A 213 10.60 -22.35 -19.20
N THR A 214 10.97 -21.11 -19.44
CA THR A 214 12.28 -20.73 -19.97
C THR A 214 12.97 -19.80 -19.00
N THR A 215 14.17 -20.17 -18.54
CA THR A 215 15.00 -19.33 -17.70
C THR A 215 16.36 -19.12 -18.35
N THR A 216 16.70 -17.86 -18.60
CA THR A 216 17.99 -17.44 -19.16
C THR A 216 18.75 -16.62 -18.13
N ILE A 217 19.96 -17.04 -17.78
CA ILE A 217 20.77 -16.36 -16.77
C ILE A 217 22.13 -15.98 -17.33
N THR A 218 22.50 -14.74 -17.11
CA THR A 218 23.84 -14.22 -17.43
C THR A 218 24.42 -13.57 -16.19
N GLN A 219 25.53 -14.10 -15.68
CA GLN A 219 26.27 -13.50 -14.58
C GLN A 219 27.68 -13.14 -15.04
N LYS A 220 28.08 -11.87 -14.83
CA LYS A 220 29.40 -11.34 -15.09
C LYS A 220 30.03 -10.84 -13.78
N GLY A 221 31.34 -11.02 -13.62
CA GLY A 221 32.01 -10.80 -12.36
C GLY A 221 31.91 -12.04 -11.44
N ASN A 222 32.35 -11.92 -10.20
CA ASN A 222 32.55 -13.09 -9.32
C ASN A 222 31.65 -13.12 -8.09
N ASN A 223 30.66 -12.26 -8.00
CA ASN A 223 29.95 -12.08 -6.74
C ASN A 223 28.45 -11.82 -6.99
N ASN A 224 27.82 -12.66 -7.80
CA ASN A 224 26.39 -12.57 -8.07
C ASN A 224 25.67 -13.79 -7.48
N LYS A 225 24.52 -13.58 -6.87
CA LYS A 225 23.72 -14.66 -6.31
C LYS A 225 22.25 -14.52 -6.70
N ILE A 226 21.64 -15.66 -7.01
CA ILE A 226 20.20 -15.80 -7.16
C ILE A 226 19.73 -16.85 -6.17
N THR A 227 18.74 -16.50 -5.35
CA THR A 227 18.15 -17.40 -4.36
C THR A 227 16.67 -17.08 -4.18
N GLY A 228 15.94 -17.81 -3.34
CA GLY A 228 14.53 -17.57 -3.07
C GLY A 228 14.30 -16.48 -2.03
N THR A 229 13.08 -15.93 -2.01
CA THR A 229 12.66 -14.86 -1.09
C THR A 229 12.77 -15.24 0.39
N THR A 230 12.82 -16.53 0.69
CA THR A 230 13.05 -17.08 2.04
C THR A 230 14.51 -17.49 2.28
N GLN A 231 15.44 -17.01 1.45
CA GLN A 231 16.88 -17.35 1.47
C GLN A 231 17.19 -18.82 1.16
N GLN A 232 16.24 -19.53 0.58
CA GLN A 232 16.38 -20.89 0.08
C GLN A 232 16.48 -20.89 -1.45
N THR A 233 16.18 -21.99 -2.09
CA THR A 233 16.13 -22.08 -3.55
C THR A 233 14.99 -21.18 -4.09
N ALA A 234 15.27 -20.40 -5.14
CA ALA A 234 14.25 -19.65 -5.85
C ALA A 234 13.27 -20.62 -6.52
N THR A 235 11.99 -20.30 -6.48
CA THR A 235 10.98 -21.12 -7.14
C THR A 235 10.43 -20.38 -8.37
N ILE A 236 10.41 -21.06 -9.51
CA ILE A 236 9.68 -20.65 -10.71
C ILE A 236 8.70 -21.78 -11.04
N SER A 237 7.45 -21.62 -10.62
CA SER A 237 6.43 -22.63 -10.79
C SER A 237 5.29 -22.17 -11.69
N GLY A 238 4.70 -23.11 -12.43
CA GLY A 238 3.63 -22.89 -13.40
C GLY A 238 4.05 -23.22 -14.81
N ASN A 239 3.28 -22.73 -15.79
CA ASN A 239 3.53 -23.08 -17.19
C ASN A 239 3.91 -21.84 -18.00
N SER A 240 4.84 -22.03 -18.93
CA SER A 240 5.22 -21.02 -19.92
C SER A 240 5.76 -19.71 -19.33
N ASN A 241 6.34 -19.72 -18.13
CA ASN A 241 7.02 -18.55 -17.60
C ASN A 241 8.32 -18.29 -18.38
N SER A 242 8.59 -17.03 -18.68
CA SER A 242 9.82 -16.58 -19.32
C SER A 242 10.59 -15.67 -18.37
N THR A 243 11.72 -16.14 -17.87
CA THR A 243 12.54 -15.38 -16.90
C THR A 243 13.92 -15.15 -17.46
N THR A 244 14.30 -13.89 -17.62
CA THR A 244 15.65 -13.49 -18.00
C THR A 244 16.28 -12.74 -16.83
N ILE A 245 17.43 -13.20 -16.38
CA ILE A 245 18.18 -12.60 -15.27
C ILE A 245 19.57 -12.24 -15.75
N ARG A 246 19.97 -10.99 -15.55
CA ARG A 246 21.31 -10.52 -15.90
C ARG A 246 21.91 -9.80 -14.70
N GLN A 247 23.07 -10.25 -14.27
CA GLN A 247 23.80 -9.63 -13.15
C GLN A 247 25.24 -9.34 -13.57
N ASN A 248 25.69 -8.11 -13.33
CA ASN A 248 27.09 -7.72 -13.45
C ASN A 248 27.52 -7.08 -12.13
N SER A 249 28.34 -7.76 -11.35
CA SER A 249 28.76 -7.30 -10.03
C SER A 249 29.86 -6.23 -10.08
N GLY A 250 30.59 -6.12 -11.18
CA GLY A 250 31.74 -5.23 -11.24
C GLY A 250 32.71 -5.49 -10.08
N THR A 251 32.91 -4.50 -9.22
CA THR A 251 33.74 -4.60 -8.01
C THR A 251 32.96 -4.96 -6.74
N GLY A 252 31.63 -4.94 -6.79
CA GLY A 252 30.75 -5.25 -5.67
C GLY A 252 30.12 -6.62 -5.77
N LYS A 253 28.95 -6.76 -5.18
CA LYS A 253 28.16 -8.01 -5.12
C LYS A 253 26.72 -7.71 -5.48
N ASN A 254 26.01 -8.65 -6.12
CA ASN A 254 24.59 -8.50 -6.44
C ASN A 254 23.79 -9.69 -5.93
N LEU A 255 22.61 -9.41 -5.40
CA LEU A 255 21.72 -10.42 -4.87
C LEU A 255 20.32 -10.24 -5.46
N ILE A 256 19.76 -11.33 -5.98
CA ILE A 256 18.34 -11.44 -6.34
C ILE A 256 17.69 -12.53 -5.50
N ASP A 257 16.65 -12.17 -4.76
CA ASP A 257 15.72 -13.08 -4.13
C ASP A 257 14.47 -13.20 -5.03
N LEU A 258 14.18 -14.39 -5.53
CA LEU A 258 13.16 -14.62 -6.56
C LEU A 258 12.14 -15.68 -6.12
N ASN A 259 10.87 -15.41 -6.36
CA ASN A 259 9.80 -16.38 -6.30
C ASN A 259 8.75 -16.04 -7.36
N VAL A 260 8.38 -17.01 -8.17
CA VAL A 260 7.34 -16.88 -9.20
C VAL A 260 6.40 -18.07 -9.10
N THR A 261 5.13 -17.80 -8.84
CA THR A 261 4.10 -18.83 -8.71
C THR A 261 2.87 -18.47 -9.53
N GLY A 262 2.32 -19.42 -10.25
CA GLY A 262 1.11 -19.23 -11.07
C GLY A 262 0.91 -20.38 -12.04
N THR A 263 -0.23 -20.41 -12.70
CA THR A 263 -0.56 -21.46 -13.69
C THR A 263 -0.37 -21.01 -15.14
N GLY A 264 -0.08 -19.71 -15.35
CA GLY A 264 0.05 -19.10 -16.68
C GLY A 264 1.36 -18.36 -16.86
N SER A 265 1.54 -17.78 -18.05
CA SER A 265 2.79 -17.19 -18.52
C SER A 265 3.12 -15.88 -17.79
N ASN A 266 4.15 -15.85 -16.98
CA ASN A 266 4.73 -14.60 -16.48
C ASN A 266 6.03 -14.30 -17.28
N THR A 267 6.29 -13.02 -17.55
CA THR A 267 7.51 -12.56 -18.23
C THR A 267 8.31 -11.68 -17.31
N LEU A 268 9.50 -12.10 -16.92
CA LEU A 268 10.39 -11.36 -16.05
C LEU A 268 11.72 -11.04 -16.77
N ASN A 269 12.14 -9.79 -16.68
CA ASN A 269 13.44 -9.33 -17.17
C ASN A 269 14.14 -8.55 -16.05
N LEU A 270 15.01 -9.23 -15.31
CA LEU A 270 15.62 -8.74 -14.09
C LEU A 270 17.09 -8.40 -14.33
N ASN A 271 17.44 -7.12 -14.22
CA ASN A 271 18.77 -6.62 -14.61
C ASN A 271 19.44 -5.88 -13.44
N GLN A 272 20.64 -6.31 -13.10
CA GLN A 272 21.55 -5.60 -12.19
C GLN A 272 22.88 -5.37 -12.90
N GLY A 273 23.20 -4.13 -13.23
CA GLY A 273 24.37 -3.77 -14.01
C GLY A 273 24.23 -4.00 -15.53
N TYR A 274 23.01 -4.21 -15.98
CA TYR A 274 22.64 -4.28 -17.40
C TYR A 274 21.46 -3.36 -17.68
N LEU A 275 21.37 -2.86 -18.90
CA LEU A 275 20.18 -2.21 -19.42
C LEU A 275 19.11 -3.27 -19.74
N SER A 276 17.87 -2.83 -19.88
CA SER A 276 16.74 -3.74 -20.17
C SER A 276 16.87 -4.48 -21.52
N ASP A 277 17.62 -3.92 -22.47
CA ASP A 277 17.93 -4.54 -23.75
C ASP A 277 19.06 -5.60 -23.68
N GLY A 278 19.68 -5.75 -22.50
CA GLY A 278 20.75 -6.70 -22.27
C GLY A 278 22.16 -6.18 -22.57
N THR A 279 22.31 -4.89 -22.88
CA THR A 279 23.65 -4.28 -22.99
C THR A 279 24.23 -3.98 -21.60
N LEU A 280 25.55 -3.97 -21.47
CA LEU A 280 26.22 -3.60 -20.23
C LEU A 280 26.03 -2.10 -19.95
N SER A 281 25.59 -1.77 -18.75
CA SER A 281 25.52 -0.40 -18.29
C SER A 281 26.85 0.02 -17.69
N GLY A 282 27.68 0.75 -18.40
CA GLY A 282 28.90 1.40 -17.92
C GLY A 282 29.73 0.64 -16.87
N ASN A 283 30.44 1.36 -16.00
CA ASN A 283 31.16 0.78 -14.86
C ASN A 283 30.15 0.45 -13.73
N GLN A 284 30.04 -0.83 -13.42
CA GLN A 284 29.15 -1.25 -12.34
C GLN A 284 29.90 -1.48 -11.04
N LEU A 285 29.40 -0.90 -9.97
CA LEU A 285 29.97 -1.06 -8.64
C LEU A 285 29.30 -2.17 -7.82
N GLY A 286 28.18 -2.74 -8.31
CA GLY A 286 27.47 -3.81 -7.66
C GLY A 286 26.80 -3.39 -6.32
N ASN A 287 26.71 -4.34 -5.39
CA ASN A 287 26.01 -4.22 -4.11
C ASN A 287 24.50 -3.94 -4.24
N ASN A 288 23.92 -4.31 -5.37
CA ASN A 288 22.49 -4.15 -5.60
C ASN A 288 21.72 -5.34 -5.01
N TYR A 289 20.61 -5.02 -4.38
CA TYR A 289 19.65 -6.00 -3.88
C TYR A 289 18.31 -5.87 -4.60
N GLN A 290 17.78 -6.99 -5.03
CA GLN A 290 16.45 -7.07 -5.61
C GLN A 290 15.68 -8.25 -5.03
N LYS A 291 14.44 -8.01 -4.61
CA LYS A 291 13.47 -9.04 -4.28
C LYS A 291 12.33 -9.00 -5.28
N VAL A 292 11.94 -10.17 -5.77
CA VAL A 292 10.81 -10.35 -6.69
C VAL A 292 9.96 -11.52 -6.22
N ASP A 293 8.72 -11.24 -5.89
CA ASP A 293 7.69 -12.22 -5.55
C ASP A 293 6.48 -11.97 -6.47
N VAL A 294 6.24 -12.87 -7.41
CA VAL A 294 5.14 -12.78 -8.36
C VAL A 294 4.21 -13.98 -8.18
N GLN A 295 2.94 -13.70 -7.88
CA GLN A 295 1.89 -14.69 -7.71
C GLN A 295 0.74 -14.38 -8.66
N GLY A 296 0.50 -15.27 -9.62
CA GLY A 296 -0.56 -15.12 -10.64
C GLY A 296 -0.05 -15.31 -12.04
N ASN A 297 -0.83 -14.83 -13.02
CA ASN A 297 -0.62 -15.20 -14.41
C ASN A 297 -0.44 -13.99 -15.32
N ASN A 298 0.31 -14.16 -16.38
CA ASN A 298 0.48 -13.16 -17.45
C ASN A 298 0.99 -11.79 -16.94
N ASN A 299 1.75 -11.79 -15.84
CA ASN A 299 2.38 -10.57 -15.37
C ASN A 299 3.68 -10.31 -16.15
N SER A 300 3.95 -9.04 -16.40
CA SER A 300 5.19 -8.57 -17.03
C SER A 300 5.96 -7.70 -16.04
N LEU A 301 7.18 -8.08 -15.70
CA LEU A 301 8.04 -7.32 -14.80
C LEU A 301 9.41 -7.10 -15.43
N THR A 302 9.76 -5.83 -15.64
CA THR A 302 11.10 -5.43 -16.08
C THR A 302 11.75 -4.56 -15.04
N THR A 303 12.93 -4.94 -14.60
CA THR A 303 13.70 -4.19 -13.60
C THR A 303 15.11 -3.89 -14.10
N GLN A 304 15.62 -2.75 -13.65
CA GLN A 304 16.98 -2.32 -13.94
C GLN A 304 17.57 -1.62 -12.72
N GLN A 305 18.68 -2.13 -12.22
CA GLN A 305 19.47 -1.50 -11.17
C GLN A 305 20.90 -1.27 -11.65
N ASN A 306 21.27 -0.01 -11.84
CA ASN A 306 22.59 0.39 -12.33
C ASN A 306 23.23 1.30 -11.28
N ARG A 307 24.27 0.79 -10.62
CA ARG A 307 25.07 1.57 -9.71
C ARG A 307 26.45 1.81 -10.32
N ASP A 308 26.70 3.03 -10.70
CA ASP A 308 27.95 3.50 -11.30
C ASP A 308 28.76 4.44 -10.41
N VAL A 309 28.19 4.88 -9.31
CA VAL A 309 28.77 5.82 -8.35
C VAL A 309 28.40 5.43 -6.91
N GLY A 310 29.00 6.14 -5.94
CA GLY A 310 28.64 6.08 -4.51
C GLY A 310 29.07 4.80 -3.79
N THR A 311 28.61 4.63 -2.57
CA THR A 311 29.00 3.53 -1.67
C THR A 311 27.87 2.54 -1.37
N ALA A 312 26.62 2.98 -1.39
CA ALA A 312 25.48 2.15 -1.07
C ALA A 312 24.80 1.61 -2.33
N GLY A 313 24.56 0.31 -2.36
CA GLY A 313 23.83 -0.34 -3.46
C GLY A 313 22.36 0.07 -3.53
N ASN A 314 21.79 -0.09 -4.69
CA ASN A 314 20.37 0.13 -4.90
C ASN A 314 19.55 -1.03 -4.30
N TYR A 315 18.37 -0.70 -3.80
CA TYR A 315 17.48 -1.63 -3.13
C TYR A 315 16.08 -1.58 -3.77
N MET A 316 15.59 -2.73 -4.20
CA MET A 316 14.31 -2.85 -4.88
C MET A 316 13.54 -4.08 -4.39
N GLU A 317 12.27 -3.90 -4.06
CA GLU A 317 11.35 -5.00 -3.79
C GLU A 317 10.11 -4.89 -4.68
N HIS A 318 9.68 -6.01 -5.24
CA HIS A 318 8.43 -6.17 -5.96
C HIS A 318 7.65 -7.34 -5.38
N THR A 319 6.43 -7.07 -4.97
CA THR A 319 5.43 -8.10 -4.66
C THR A 319 4.23 -7.85 -5.57
N VAL A 320 3.92 -8.81 -6.42
CA VAL A 320 2.85 -8.72 -7.42
C VAL A 320 1.91 -9.91 -7.21
N ILE A 321 0.66 -9.64 -6.85
CA ILE A 321 -0.38 -10.64 -6.65
C ILE A 321 -1.54 -10.33 -7.58
N GLY A 322 -1.80 -11.21 -8.55
CA GLY A 322 -2.87 -11.04 -9.54
C GLY A 322 -2.40 -11.29 -10.96
N ASN A 323 -3.18 -10.87 -11.92
CA ASN A 323 -2.96 -11.23 -13.32
C ASN A 323 -2.82 -10.00 -14.21
N TYR A 324 -2.08 -10.15 -15.32
CA TYR A 324 -1.96 -9.12 -16.36
C TYR A 324 -1.39 -7.77 -15.84
N ASN A 325 -0.60 -7.77 -14.77
CA ASN A 325 0.06 -6.56 -14.30
C ASN A 325 1.33 -6.30 -15.11
N SER A 326 1.59 -5.04 -15.44
CA SER A 326 2.76 -4.59 -16.18
C SER A 326 3.59 -3.62 -15.34
N ILE A 327 4.80 -4.02 -14.98
CA ILE A 327 5.66 -3.24 -14.09
C ILE A 327 7.02 -3.00 -14.75
N ALA A 328 7.46 -1.76 -14.77
CA ALA A 328 8.80 -1.35 -15.19
C ALA A 328 9.44 -0.49 -14.10
N SER A 329 10.62 -0.87 -13.62
CA SER A 329 11.31 -0.15 -12.56
C SER A 329 12.79 0.02 -12.85
N THR A 330 13.25 1.27 -12.83
CA THR A 330 14.63 1.63 -13.09
C THR A 330 15.23 2.42 -11.94
N GLN A 331 16.41 1.99 -11.48
CA GLN A 331 17.24 2.72 -10.52
C GLN A 331 18.63 2.94 -11.12
N SER A 332 19.05 4.18 -11.26
CA SER A 332 20.41 4.57 -11.69
C SER A 332 21.08 5.49 -10.67
N GLY A 333 22.40 5.42 -10.59
CA GLY A 333 23.16 6.02 -9.50
C GLY A 333 23.21 5.12 -8.27
N ASP A 334 23.32 5.67 -7.08
CA ASP A 334 23.47 4.92 -5.84
C ASP A 334 22.33 5.14 -4.84
N ASN A 335 22.22 4.23 -3.89
CA ASN A 335 21.36 4.36 -2.70
C ASN A 335 19.87 4.59 -2.97
N LYS A 336 19.34 4.10 -4.08
CA LYS A 336 17.91 4.19 -4.40
C LYS A 336 17.12 3.13 -3.67
N LEU A 337 15.91 3.47 -3.24
CA LEU A 337 14.99 2.57 -2.55
C LEU A 337 13.65 2.53 -3.27
N LEU A 338 13.16 1.34 -3.54
CA LEU A 338 11.82 1.10 -4.06
C LEU A 338 11.19 -0.07 -3.31
N PHE A 339 10.02 0.14 -2.79
CA PHE A 339 9.13 -0.88 -2.27
C PHE A 339 7.87 -0.86 -3.11
N ASN A 340 7.41 -2.02 -3.50
CA ASN A 340 6.26 -2.16 -4.38
C ASN A 340 5.37 -3.27 -3.81
N SER A 341 4.07 -3.07 -3.86
CA SER A 341 3.10 -4.09 -3.48
C SER A 341 1.86 -3.90 -4.33
N ILE A 342 1.69 -4.74 -5.33
CA ILE A 342 0.58 -4.69 -6.27
C ILE A 342 -0.33 -5.87 -6.02
N THR A 343 -1.60 -5.58 -5.72
CA THR A 343 -2.63 -6.62 -5.56
C THR A 343 -3.81 -6.30 -6.47
N GLY A 344 -4.11 -7.19 -7.39
CA GLY A 344 -5.19 -7.03 -8.38
C GLY A 344 -4.72 -7.27 -9.80
N ASN A 345 -5.54 -6.91 -10.77
CA ASN A 345 -5.31 -7.27 -12.17
C ASN A 345 -5.18 -6.03 -13.06
N ASN A 346 -4.47 -6.17 -14.18
CA ASN A 346 -4.35 -5.12 -15.21
C ASN A 346 -3.78 -3.79 -14.69
N ASN A 347 -2.94 -3.80 -13.66
CA ASN A 347 -2.29 -2.60 -13.17
C ASN A 347 -1.01 -2.33 -13.98
N THR A 348 -0.72 -1.05 -14.22
CA THR A 348 0.48 -0.60 -14.94
C THR A 348 1.31 0.32 -14.05
N VAL A 349 2.57 -0.01 -13.83
CA VAL A 349 3.48 0.77 -12.98
C VAL A 349 4.77 1.04 -13.71
N SER A 350 5.19 2.30 -13.73
CA SER A 350 6.49 2.74 -14.23
C SER A 350 7.18 3.59 -13.18
N THR A 351 8.35 3.16 -12.72
CA THR A 351 9.12 3.94 -11.73
C THR A 351 10.55 4.17 -12.22
N THR A 352 11.01 5.40 -12.11
CA THR A 352 12.39 5.77 -12.46
C THR A 352 12.99 6.59 -11.32
N GLN A 353 14.12 6.14 -10.81
CA GLN A 353 14.93 6.88 -9.85
C GLN A 353 16.33 7.09 -10.42
N SER A 354 16.78 8.34 -10.48
CA SER A 354 18.08 8.69 -11.04
C SER A 354 18.79 9.77 -10.23
N GLY A 355 20.07 9.96 -10.49
CA GLY A 355 20.91 10.95 -9.81
C GLY A 355 21.84 10.35 -8.77
N THR A 356 22.86 11.10 -8.37
CA THR A 356 23.98 10.67 -7.54
C THR A 356 23.85 11.19 -6.11
N GLY A 357 24.27 10.39 -5.12
CA GLY A 357 24.41 10.80 -3.71
C GLY A 357 23.09 10.95 -2.94
N ALA A 358 21.93 10.86 -3.59
CA ALA A 358 20.65 11.00 -2.92
C ALA A 358 19.94 9.66 -2.75
N GLN A 359 19.48 9.39 -1.54
CA GLN A 359 18.59 8.27 -1.27
C GLN A 359 17.16 8.62 -1.73
N HIS A 360 16.86 8.47 -3.03
CA HIS A 360 15.49 8.58 -3.46
C HIS A 360 14.66 7.39 -2.93
N TYR A 361 13.46 7.68 -2.52
CA TYR A 361 12.55 6.73 -1.91
C TYR A 361 11.19 6.77 -2.61
N ILE A 362 10.69 5.61 -2.99
CA ILE A 362 9.30 5.38 -3.41
C ILE A 362 8.74 4.30 -2.49
N ASP A 363 7.48 4.24 -2.22
CA ASP A 363 6.82 3.10 -1.55
C ASP A 363 5.88 2.43 -2.54
N LEU A 364 4.89 2.95 -2.98
CA LEU A 364 3.93 2.52 -3.99
C LEU A 364 3.06 1.35 -3.56
N THR A 365 1.93 1.35 -3.27
CA THR A 365 0.96 0.27 -3.08
C THR A 365 -0.19 0.47 -4.05
N LEU A 366 -0.54 -0.50 -4.87
CA LEU A 366 -1.72 -0.49 -5.73
C LEU A 366 -2.60 -1.66 -5.37
N ASN A 367 -3.78 -1.41 -4.84
CA ASN A 367 -4.81 -2.41 -4.60
C ASN A 367 -5.99 -2.17 -5.54
N GLY A 368 -6.47 -3.23 -6.21
CA GLY A 368 -7.57 -3.16 -7.18
C GLY A 368 -7.11 -3.35 -8.62
N ASN A 369 -7.98 -3.05 -9.56
CA ASN A 369 -7.75 -3.40 -10.96
C ASN A 369 -7.63 -2.16 -11.87
N GLY A 370 -6.81 -2.28 -12.91
CA GLY A 370 -6.70 -1.27 -13.95
C GLY A 370 -6.06 0.05 -13.53
N ASN A 371 -5.33 0.07 -12.42
CA ASN A 371 -4.66 1.27 -11.94
C ASN A 371 -3.36 1.54 -12.70
N SER A 372 -2.97 2.82 -12.76
CA SER A 372 -1.70 3.21 -13.33
C SER A 372 -0.91 4.12 -12.39
N ALA A 373 0.42 3.92 -12.36
CA ALA A 373 1.31 4.84 -11.68
C ALA A 373 2.60 5.06 -12.47
N THR A 374 2.93 6.32 -12.71
CA THR A 374 4.22 6.73 -13.25
C THR A 374 4.91 7.61 -12.22
N VAL A 375 6.11 7.22 -11.79
CA VAL A 375 6.87 7.97 -10.78
C VAL A 375 8.29 8.19 -11.23
N ASN A 376 8.66 9.45 -11.40
CA ASN A 376 10.00 9.86 -11.79
C ASN A 376 10.64 10.69 -10.68
N GLN A 377 11.75 10.21 -10.13
CA GLN A 377 12.55 10.93 -9.13
C GLN A 377 13.97 11.14 -9.63
N SER A 378 14.43 12.37 -9.62
CA SER A 378 15.77 12.70 -10.10
C SER A 378 16.46 13.79 -9.24
N GLY A 379 17.76 13.97 -9.44
CA GLY A 379 18.54 15.01 -8.79
C GLY A 379 19.48 14.50 -7.71
N THR A 380 20.17 15.42 -7.05
CA THR A 380 21.18 15.14 -6.03
C THR A 380 20.66 15.25 -4.60
N THR A 381 19.40 15.64 -4.42
CA THR A 381 18.72 15.76 -3.12
C THR A 381 17.65 14.69 -3.00
N GLN A 382 17.44 14.17 -1.81
CA GLN A 382 16.47 13.08 -1.57
C GLN A 382 15.04 13.49 -1.93
N ASN A 383 14.47 12.84 -2.92
CA ASN A 383 13.03 12.88 -3.18
C ASN A 383 12.34 11.73 -2.46
N LYS A 384 11.15 11.98 -1.96
CA LYS A 384 10.33 11.00 -1.25
C LYS A 384 8.95 10.92 -1.89
N ALA A 385 8.46 9.71 -2.10
CA ALA A 385 7.09 9.47 -2.50
C ALA A 385 6.52 8.30 -1.69
N THR A 386 5.26 8.36 -1.40
CA THR A 386 4.44 7.22 -1.03
C THR A 386 3.17 7.35 -1.86
N ILE A 387 2.85 6.34 -2.62
CA ILE A 387 1.68 6.36 -3.50
C ILE A 387 0.85 5.14 -3.14
N VAL A 388 -0.34 5.36 -2.64
CA VAL A 388 -1.29 4.29 -2.33
C VAL A 388 -2.52 4.51 -3.19
N ILE A 389 -2.83 3.59 -4.07
CA ILE A 389 -4.06 3.57 -4.85
C ILE A 389 -4.90 2.39 -4.36
N ASN A 390 -5.97 2.67 -3.62
CA ASN A 390 -6.96 1.69 -3.25
C ASN A 390 -8.17 1.87 -4.15
N ASN A 391 -8.47 0.88 -4.96
CA ASN A 391 -9.51 0.94 -5.96
C ASN A 391 -10.60 -0.09 -5.66
N LEU A 392 -11.80 0.40 -5.39
CA LEU A 392 -12.97 -0.43 -5.08
C LEU A 392 -13.96 -0.54 -6.25
N GLY A 393 -13.80 0.22 -7.31
CA GLY A 393 -14.80 0.23 -8.36
C GLY A 393 -14.33 0.54 -9.77
N GLY A 394 -13.35 1.40 -9.97
CA GLY A 394 -12.86 1.80 -11.28
C GLY A 394 -11.35 2.02 -11.28
N SER A 395 -10.74 2.35 -12.39
CA SER A 395 -9.30 2.62 -12.47
C SER A 395 -8.93 4.00 -11.89
N ALA A 396 -7.76 4.10 -11.30
CA ALA A 396 -7.17 5.37 -10.87
C ALA A 396 -5.71 5.46 -11.35
N GLY A 397 -5.23 6.70 -11.57
CA GLY A 397 -3.87 6.94 -12.01
C GLY A 397 -3.13 7.98 -11.18
N VAL A 398 -1.82 7.85 -11.11
CA VAL A 398 -0.90 8.87 -10.59
C VAL A 398 0.27 9.02 -11.54
N ASP A 399 0.58 10.27 -11.90
CA ASP A 399 1.77 10.65 -12.63
C ASP A 399 2.54 11.68 -11.80
N LEU A 400 3.68 11.27 -11.24
CA LEU A 400 4.49 12.08 -10.33
C LEU A 400 5.89 12.27 -10.86
N THR A 401 6.30 13.52 -11.03
CA THR A 401 7.70 13.90 -11.31
C THR A 401 8.24 14.75 -10.17
N GLN A 402 9.38 14.34 -9.60
CA GLN A 402 10.06 15.04 -8.51
C GLN A 402 11.52 15.29 -8.82
N THR A 403 11.95 16.54 -8.61
CA THR A 403 13.36 16.95 -8.66
C THR A 403 13.67 17.87 -7.48
N GLY A 404 14.90 17.88 -7.00
CA GLY A 404 15.35 18.90 -6.04
C GLY A 404 14.90 18.68 -4.59
N GLY A 405 14.70 17.46 -4.12
CA GLY A 405 14.46 17.17 -2.70
C GLY A 405 13.00 17.29 -2.26
N GLN A 406 12.10 16.93 -3.11
CA GLN A 406 10.67 17.03 -2.89
C GLN A 406 10.09 15.84 -2.10
N THR A 407 9.03 16.10 -1.35
CA THR A 407 8.27 15.05 -0.66
C THR A 407 6.84 15.05 -1.17
N TYR A 408 6.35 13.87 -1.53
CA TYR A 408 4.99 13.67 -1.97
C TYR A 408 4.38 12.45 -1.32
N ASN A 409 3.16 12.59 -0.84
CA ASN A 409 2.37 11.48 -0.32
C ASN A 409 0.95 11.61 -0.90
N ILE A 410 0.50 10.61 -1.60
CA ILE A 410 -0.85 10.55 -2.12
C ILE A 410 -1.50 9.22 -1.78
N THR A 411 -2.75 9.29 -1.36
CA THR A 411 -3.64 8.14 -1.30
C THR A 411 -4.84 8.45 -2.18
N THR A 412 -5.02 7.69 -3.24
CA THR A 412 -6.19 7.78 -4.11
C THR A 412 -7.10 6.59 -3.85
N ASN A 413 -8.28 6.84 -3.30
CA ASN A 413 -9.32 5.85 -3.13
C ASN A 413 -10.38 6.03 -4.22
N CYS A 414 -10.37 5.20 -5.24
CA CYS A 414 -11.37 5.26 -6.30
C CYS A 414 -12.54 4.34 -5.95
N VAL A 415 -13.70 4.94 -5.74
CA VAL A 415 -14.94 4.24 -5.35
C VAL A 415 -16.00 4.24 -6.43
N THR A 416 -15.73 4.84 -7.60
CA THR A 416 -16.68 4.94 -8.72
C THR A 416 -16.38 3.89 -9.79
N LEU A 417 -17.40 3.25 -10.34
CA LEU A 417 -17.27 2.28 -11.42
C LEU A 417 -16.69 2.88 -12.71
N GLY A 418 -16.84 4.19 -12.92
CA GLY A 418 -16.30 4.91 -14.07
C GLY A 418 -14.82 5.28 -13.96
N GLY A 419 -14.16 4.96 -12.84
CA GLY A 419 -12.79 5.39 -12.58
C GLY A 419 -12.66 6.81 -12.00
N CYS A 420 -11.49 7.15 -11.51
CA CYS A 420 -11.20 8.44 -10.86
C CYS A 420 -10.24 9.33 -11.66
N GLY A 421 -9.88 8.92 -12.86
CA GLY A 421 -8.91 9.66 -13.67
C GLY A 421 -7.48 9.57 -13.12
N THR A 422 -6.60 10.40 -13.65
CA THR A 422 -5.18 10.47 -13.27
C THR A 422 -4.86 11.77 -12.58
N THR A 423 -4.18 11.69 -11.43
CA THR A 423 -3.60 12.84 -10.75
C THR A 423 -2.18 13.06 -11.26
N THR A 424 -1.92 14.22 -11.86
CA THR A 424 -0.59 14.59 -12.35
C THR A 424 0.04 15.63 -11.43
N VAL A 425 1.26 15.39 -10.98
CA VAL A 425 2.02 16.27 -10.10
C VAL A 425 3.44 16.42 -10.60
N SER A 426 3.87 17.65 -10.78
CA SER A 426 5.26 18.00 -11.08
C SER A 426 5.82 18.88 -9.97
N GLN A 427 6.88 18.42 -9.32
CA GLN A 427 7.56 19.14 -8.24
C GLN A 427 9.04 19.29 -8.59
N GLY A 428 9.49 20.50 -8.64
CA GLY A 428 10.89 20.87 -8.93
C GLY A 428 11.24 22.23 -8.33
N ASN A 429 12.53 22.51 -8.25
CA ASN A 429 13.04 23.84 -7.94
C ASN A 429 13.19 24.65 -9.23
#